data_dcdc0b8cc73a56d6d75ed127d77ac789
#
_entry.id   dcdc0b8cc73a56d6d75ed127d77ac789
#
_cell.length_a   1.000
_cell.length_b   1.000
_cell.length_c   1.000
_cell.angle_alpha   90.00
_cell.angle_beta   90.00
_cell.angle_gamma   90.00
#
_symmetry.space_group_name_H-M   'P 1'
#
loop_
_entity.id
_entity.type
_entity.pdbx_description
1 polymer ?
#
loop_
_entity_poly.entity_id
_entity_poly.type
_entity_poly.pdbx_seq_one_letter_code
_entity_poly.pdbx_strand_id
1 'polypeptide(L)'
;MKINIITRCTRPQNLDKIKESIFGNILSGCDINWHIVFDTTILKDIDAELLSRLSDDNTKFHFKKGDGWGLSQLNELIQNLDGWIYHLDDDNLLHENFYVKIQEAIYNNPKCLAVVFSQKVGGIDFSGVDVREADPKNMVVQKIDLAQWLIHSELHLNNLYGSGYRADGEFIESLYKENQESFIFIKDILCYYNSLEKKPTAKVPKILYIGQDKPELKSLKILDYEADNLEVKYLESDDDIGIHLASFRPDCIITRGENWNIYKNLALMPLQFRRKWINLSENESIGQVGQTAYQCSMETMLNPDGLEDSSMISYFTPIYNTGEKLFNTYQSLLNQTYSNWEWVLVNDSTDGGKTLKIAESIAAKDPRVRLYDFREKSGGNIGEVKWRCCTLAKGFILAELDHDDLLVPWCTEDLYKAAKKHPEAGFFFNDTLEVDENWNSLTYPEGFALGYGSYRKEEYAGKMMDVSNQPNINPKTIRHIVGVPNHVRAWRRSTYFEIGGHNRNLVIADDYELVIRTFLKTITCKIPKLGYVQFLYNNANGQNTHNLSRADIQRRVRTISYYYNDHIKDRFEELGLKDWAYDENPGAPLNTTSRYGQEEMAANIIYNEHE
;
A
#
# COMPACT_ATOMS: atom_id res chain seq x y z
N MET A 1 -40.22 -7.82 23.59
CA MET A 1 -39.36 -7.78 22.39
C MET A 1 -37.95 -7.40 22.84
N LYS A 2 -36.94 -8.21 22.50
CA LYS A 2 -35.54 -7.92 22.83
C LYS A 2 -34.84 -7.26 21.65
N ILE A 3 -34.22 -6.09 21.89
CA ILE A 3 -33.46 -5.33 20.88
C ILE A 3 -32.06 -5.04 21.41
N ASN A 4 -31.06 -5.43 20.64
CA ASN A 4 -29.67 -5.10 20.87
C ASN A 4 -29.29 -3.95 19.93
N ILE A 5 -28.98 -2.80 20.50
CA ILE A 5 -28.53 -1.63 19.76
C ILE A 5 -27.02 -1.58 19.85
N ILE A 6 -26.35 -1.54 18.70
CA ILE A 6 -24.88 -1.51 18.61
C ILE A 6 -24.45 -0.13 18.12
N THR A 7 -23.67 0.58 18.92
CA THR A 7 -23.08 1.87 18.55
C THR A 7 -21.56 1.72 18.43
N ARG A 8 -21.03 1.90 17.22
CA ARG A 8 -19.59 2.06 17.02
C ARG A 8 -19.20 3.46 17.44
N CYS A 9 -18.33 3.57 18.43
CA CYS A 9 -17.99 4.84 19.04
C CYS A 9 -16.60 5.31 18.62
N THR A 10 -16.59 6.43 17.90
CA THR A 10 -15.43 7.23 17.57
C THR A 10 -15.56 8.66 18.13
N ARG A 11 -16.78 9.04 18.54
CA ARG A 11 -17.19 10.37 19.05
C ARG A 11 -17.85 10.24 20.43
N PRO A 12 -17.08 9.96 21.48
CA PRO A 12 -17.63 9.68 22.81
C PRO A 12 -18.46 10.85 23.40
N GLN A 13 -18.23 12.08 22.95
CA GLN A 13 -19.00 13.26 23.35
C GLN A 13 -20.48 13.22 22.93
N ASN A 14 -20.86 12.37 22.01
CA ASN A 14 -22.24 12.22 21.53
C ASN A 14 -23.05 11.19 22.34
N LEU A 15 -22.38 10.33 23.11
CA LEU A 15 -23.02 9.16 23.73
C LEU A 15 -24.15 9.50 24.70
N ASP A 16 -24.08 10.63 25.43
CA ASP A 16 -25.17 11.04 26.33
C ASP A 16 -26.47 11.30 25.56
N LYS A 17 -26.40 11.99 24.42
CA LYS A 17 -27.58 12.27 23.58
C LYS A 17 -28.10 11.00 22.90
N ILE A 18 -27.22 10.10 22.51
CA ILE A 18 -27.60 8.81 21.96
C ILE A 18 -28.31 7.99 23.04
N LYS A 19 -27.77 7.94 24.26
CA LYS A 19 -28.40 7.28 25.40
C LYS A 19 -29.82 7.81 25.64
N GLU A 20 -29.97 9.14 25.62
CA GLU A 20 -31.31 9.79 25.77
C GLU A 20 -32.26 9.35 24.64
N SER A 21 -31.79 9.29 23.39
CA SER A 21 -32.62 8.86 22.27
C SER A 21 -33.01 7.37 22.35
N ILE A 22 -32.14 6.52 22.86
CA ILE A 22 -32.39 5.08 23.04
C ILE A 22 -33.36 4.84 24.19
N PHE A 23 -33.11 5.43 25.35
CA PHE A 23 -33.84 5.09 26.58
C PHE A 23 -35.00 6.03 26.91
N GLY A 24 -35.09 7.21 26.26
CA GLY A 24 -36.11 8.21 26.54
C GLY A 24 -37.53 7.81 26.14
N ASN A 25 -37.69 6.89 25.19
CA ASN A 25 -38.97 6.53 24.59
C ASN A 25 -39.28 5.02 24.60
N ILE A 26 -38.70 4.27 25.54
CA ILE A 26 -38.90 2.82 25.64
C ILE A 26 -40.36 2.49 26.00
N LEU A 27 -40.93 1.57 25.23
CA LEU A 27 -42.26 1.02 25.54
C LEU A 27 -42.19 -0.11 26.57
N SER A 28 -43.26 -0.27 27.37
CA SER A 28 -43.39 -1.43 28.24
C SER A 28 -43.35 -2.72 27.43
N GLY A 29 -42.54 -3.68 27.86
CA GLY A 29 -42.35 -4.96 27.17
C GLY A 29 -41.22 -5.00 26.12
N CYS A 30 -40.48 -3.90 25.96
CA CYS A 30 -39.22 -3.89 25.23
C CYS A 30 -38.03 -4.08 26.19
N ASP A 31 -37.21 -5.06 25.89
CA ASP A 31 -35.91 -5.32 26.57
C ASP A 31 -34.82 -4.79 25.66
N ILE A 32 -34.18 -3.67 26.04
CA ILE A 32 -33.21 -2.96 25.24
C ILE A 32 -31.83 -3.18 25.84
N ASN A 33 -30.89 -3.66 25.05
CA ASN A 33 -29.49 -3.76 25.40
C ASN A 33 -28.67 -2.84 24.48
N TRP A 34 -27.93 -1.92 25.07
CA TRP A 34 -27.08 -1.02 24.32
C TRP A 34 -25.61 -1.47 24.40
N HIS A 35 -25.02 -1.81 23.26
CA HIS A 35 -23.66 -2.25 23.10
C HIS A 35 -22.82 -1.12 22.51
N ILE A 36 -21.95 -0.51 23.29
CA ILE A 36 -21.03 0.53 22.81
C ILE A 36 -19.69 -0.14 22.48
N VAL A 37 -19.31 -0.08 21.22
CA VAL A 37 -18.05 -0.64 20.71
C VAL A 37 -17.08 0.49 20.46
N PHE A 38 -16.13 0.67 21.38
CA PHE A 38 -15.06 1.66 21.26
C PHE A 38 -13.96 1.16 20.32
N ASP A 39 -13.64 1.98 19.32
CA ASP A 39 -12.52 1.73 18.43
C ASP A 39 -11.21 2.16 19.10
N THR A 40 -10.44 1.20 19.58
CA THR A 40 -9.17 1.43 20.30
C THR A 40 -8.03 1.88 19.39
N THR A 41 -8.22 1.88 18.07
CA THR A 41 -7.25 2.48 17.13
C THR A 41 -7.37 4.00 17.10
N ILE A 42 -8.58 4.51 17.30
CA ILE A 42 -8.91 5.94 17.26
C ILE A 42 -8.90 6.54 18.67
N LEU A 43 -9.53 5.84 19.63
CA LEU A 43 -9.69 6.28 21.01
C LEU A 43 -8.63 5.62 21.89
N LYS A 44 -7.52 6.32 22.14
CA LYS A 44 -6.41 5.80 22.98
C LYS A 44 -6.73 5.89 24.47
N ASP A 45 -7.43 6.96 24.89
CA ASP A 45 -7.83 7.20 26.27
C ASP A 45 -9.34 7.45 26.33
N ILE A 46 -10.07 6.56 26.98
CA ILE A 46 -11.51 6.70 27.20
C ILE A 46 -11.70 7.16 28.65
N ASP A 47 -12.40 8.28 28.82
CA ASP A 47 -12.66 8.88 30.11
C ASP A 47 -13.45 7.93 31.04
N ALA A 48 -12.88 7.63 32.19
CA ALA A 48 -13.49 6.76 33.20
C ALA A 48 -14.79 7.38 33.77
N GLU A 49 -14.88 8.73 33.83
CA GLU A 49 -16.09 9.42 34.26
C GLU A 49 -17.21 9.23 33.25
N LEU A 50 -16.90 9.27 31.95
CA LEU A 50 -17.86 8.97 30.88
C LEU A 50 -18.39 7.54 31.01
N LEU A 51 -17.52 6.56 31.18
CA LEU A 51 -17.92 5.15 31.34
C LEU A 51 -18.81 4.98 32.58
N SER A 52 -18.47 5.60 33.69
CA SER A 52 -19.26 5.56 34.92
C SER A 52 -20.64 6.18 34.72
N ARG A 53 -20.74 7.29 34.01
CA ARG A 53 -22.02 7.98 33.73
C ARG A 53 -22.92 7.20 32.77
N LEU A 54 -22.33 6.49 31.81
CA LEU A 54 -23.09 5.69 30.85
C LEU A 54 -23.47 4.32 31.40
N SER A 55 -22.78 3.83 32.43
CA SER A 55 -22.97 2.49 32.99
C SER A 55 -24.35 2.34 33.63
N ASP A 56 -25.07 1.31 33.20
CA ASP A 56 -26.31 0.82 33.79
C ASP A 56 -26.50 -0.67 33.43
N ASP A 57 -27.59 -1.30 33.91
CA ASP A 57 -27.82 -2.73 33.69
C ASP A 57 -28.00 -3.11 32.21
N ASN A 58 -28.35 -2.15 31.37
CA ASN A 58 -28.64 -2.32 29.95
C ASN A 58 -27.51 -1.87 29.02
N THR A 59 -26.47 -1.25 29.54
CA THR A 59 -25.33 -0.75 28.75
C THR A 59 -24.11 -1.64 28.89
N LYS A 60 -23.54 -2.09 27.77
CA LYS A 60 -22.38 -2.96 27.70
C LYS A 60 -21.26 -2.31 26.88
N PHE A 61 -20.04 -2.29 27.44
CA PHE A 61 -18.89 -1.71 26.80
C PHE A 61 -18.02 -2.78 26.17
N HIS A 62 -17.62 -2.55 24.92
CA HIS A 62 -16.70 -3.41 24.17
C HIS A 62 -15.54 -2.57 23.65
N PHE A 63 -14.33 -3.11 23.76
CA PHE A 63 -13.11 -2.45 23.29
C PHE A 63 -12.54 -3.33 22.18
N LYS A 64 -12.59 -2.86 20.96
CA LYS A 64 -12.14 -3.61 19.78
C LYS A 64 -11.15 -2.76 18.98
N LYS A 65 -10.18 -3.43 18.40
CA LYS A 65 -9.26 -2.79 17.47
C LYS A 65 -9.98 -2.64 16.13
N GLY A 66 -10.15 -1.39 15.67
CA GLY A 66 -10.82 -1.10 14.40
C GLY A 66 -10.04 -1.63 13.19
N ASP A 67 -10.77 -2.01 12.14
CA ASP A 67 -10.23 -2.33 10.82
C ASP A 67 -10.43 -1.17 9.82
N GLY A 68 -10.68 0.04 10.34
CA GLY A 68 -10.91 1.27 9.59
C GLY A 68 -12.37 1.50 9.21
N TRP A 69 -12.95 0.70 8.34
CA TRP A 69 -14.31 0.89 7.80
C TRP A 69 -15.20 -0.33 7.93
N GLY A 70 -14.62 -1.50 8.25
CA GLY A 70 -15.32 -2.76 8.19
C GLY A 70 -16.23 -3.01 9.39
N LEU A 71 -17.32 -3.69 9.13
CA LEU A 71 -18.22 -4.22 10.14
C LEU A 71 -17.79 -5.61 10.60
N SER A 72 -16.78 -6.19 9.97
CA SER A 72 -16.30 -7.55 10.25
C SER A 72 -15.91 -7.77 11.71
N GLN A 73 -15.36 -6.76 12.37
CA GLN A 73 -15.04 -6.78 13.80
C GLN A 73 -16.26 -6.93 14.72
N LEU A 74 -17.46 -6.62 14.22
CA LEU A 74 -18.71 -6.78 14.97
C LEU A 74 -19.28 -8.21 14.87
N ASN A 75 -18.81 -9.01 13.90
CA ASN A 75 -19.34 -10.35 13.65
C ASN A 75 -19.30 -11.24 14.91
N GLU A 76 -18.18 -11.22 15.64
CA GLU A 76 -18.05 -11.97 16.89
C GLU A 76 -19.05 -11.53 17.97
N LEU A 77 -19.31 -10.23 18.09
CA LEU A 77 -20.31 -9.71 19.01
C LEU A 77 -21.70 -10.15 18.59
N ILE A 78 -22.05 -9.92 17.33
CA ILE A 78 -23.38 -10.16 16.77
C ILE A 78 -23.77 -11.63 16.84
N GLN A 79 -22.86 -12.56 16.58
CA GLN A 79 -23.08 -14.00 16.67
C GLN A 79 -23.47 -14.49 18.09
N ASN A 80 -23.16 -13.70 19.11
CA ASN A 80 -23.51 -14.00 20.51
C ASN A 80 -24.75 -13.26 21.00
N LEU A 81 -25.46 -12.52 20.11
CA LEU A 81 -26.68 -11.80 20.45
C LEU A 81 -27.91 -12.58 19.98
N ASP A 82 -28.96 -12.56 20.79
CA ASP A 82 -30.29 -13.08 20.46
C ASP A 82 -31.31 -11.95 20.36
N GLY A 83 -32.36 -12.13 19.55
CA GLY A 83 -33.41 -11.15 19.29
C GLY A 83 -33.05 -10.19 18.14
N TRP A 84 -33.56 -8.98 18.21
CA TRP A 84 -33.38 -7.99 17.15
C TRP A 84 -32.06 -7.23 17.31
N ILE A 85 -31.38 -6.97 16.21
CA ILE A 85 -30.10 -6.26 16.14
C ILE A 85 -30.26 -5.02 15.30
N TYR A 86 -29.88 -3.89 15.87
CA TYR A 86 -29.91 -2.58 15.23
C TYR A 86 -28.59 -1.85 15.38
N HIS A 87 -28.12 -1.24 14.31
CA HIS A 87 -26.93 -0.41 14.31
C HIS A 87 -27.29 1.07 14.37
N LEU A 88 -26.85 1.75 15.40
CA LEU A 88 -27.03 3.18 15.59
C LEU A 88 -25.64 3.82 15.73
N ASP A 89 -25.11 4.39 14.67
CA ASP A 89 -23.80 5.04 14.70
C ASP A 89 -23.78 6.26 15.65
N ASP A 90 -22.58 6.66 16.07
CA ASP A 90 -22.35 7.66 17.13
C ASP A 90 -22.66 9.12 16.73
N ASP A 91 -23.28 9.34 15.58
CA ASP A 91 -23.81 10.62 15.09
C ASP A 91 -25.31 10.57 14.74
N ASN A 92 -25.94 9.44 14.92
CA ASN A 92 -27.36 9.22 14.63
C ASN A 92 -28.23 9.28 15.90
N LEU A 93 -29.50 9.60 15.75
CA LEU A 93 -30.47 9.57 16.84
C LEU A 93 -31.71 8.76 16.44
N LEU A 94 -32.29 8.04 17.40
CA LEU A 94 -33.61 7.40 17.21
C LEU A 94 -34.72 8.44 17.22
N HIS A 95 -35.73 8.23 16.35
CA HIS A 95 -36.98 8.96 16.40
C HIS A 95 -37.84 8.49 17.58
N GLU A 96 -38.58 9.39 18.20
CA GLU A 96 -39.42 9.09 19.35
C GLU A 96 -40.42 7.92 19.15
N ASN A 97 -40.89 7.73 17.92
CA ASN A 97 -41.81 6.65 17.56
C ASN A 97 -41.14 5.34 17.15
N PHE A 98 -39.82 5.24 17.29
CA PHE A 98 -39.04 4.06 16.82
C PHE A 98 -39.64 2.75 17.38
N TYR A 99 -39.73 2.62 18.69
CA TYR A 99 -40.16 1.37 19.31
C TYR A 99 -41.63 1.04 19.02
N VAL A 100 -42.50 2.06 18.98
CA VAL A 100 -43.93 1.88 18.63
C VAL A 100 -44.07 1.28 17.25
N LYS A 101 -43.41 1.88 16.26
CA LYS A 101 -43.57 1.48 14.87
C LYS A 101 -42.91 0.13 14.57
N ILE A 102 -41.78 -0.14 15.18
CA ILE A 102 -41.11 -1.45 15.05
C ILE A 102 -41.97 -2.55 15.68
N GLN A 103 -42.52 -2.32 16.87
CA GLN A 103 -43.35 -3.30 17.53
C GLN A 103 -44.65 -3.57 16.75
N GLU A 104 -45.30 -2.54 16.21
CA GLU A 104 -46.47 -2.67 15.34
C GLU A 104 -46.16 -3.50 14.08
N ALA A 105 -45.05 -3.23 13.42
CA ALA A 105 -44.65 -3.94 12.21
C ALA A 105 -44.39 -5.43 12.47
N ILE A 106 -43.68 -5.75 13.53
CA ILE A 106 -43.38 -7.14 13.91
C ILE A 106 -44.65 -7.89 14.34
N TYR A 107 -45.47 -7.25 15.16
CA TYR A 107 -46.72 -7.85 15.64
C TYR A 107 -47.70 -8.19 14.51
N ASN A 108 -47.81 -7.29 13.53
CA ASN A 108 -48.72 -7.48 12.38
C ASN A 108 -48.15 -8.45 11.34
N ASN A 109 -46.87 -8.81 11.43
CA ASN A 109 -46.20 -9.68 10.46
C ASN A 109 -45.35 -10.76 11.17
N PRO A 110 -45.96 -11.85 11.63
CA PRO A 110 -45.29 -12.89 12.43
C PRO A 110 -44.11 -13.58 11.74
N LYS A 111 -43.98 -13.47 10.42
CA LYS A 111 -42.84 -14.00 9.63
C LYS A 111 -41.71 -12.96 9.42
N CYS A 112 -41.89 -11.78 9.97
CA CYS A 112 -40.92 -10.70 9.83
C CYS A 112 -39.63 -11.05 10.55
N LEU A 113 -38.50 -10.98 9.83
CA LEU A 113 -37.16 -11.12 10.37
C LEU A 113 -36.27 -9.89 10.05
N ALA A 114 -36.77 -8.98 9.23
CA ALA A 114 -36.11 -7.72 8.93
C ALA A 114 -37.12 -6.57 8.76
N VAL A 115 -36.85 -5.43 9.39
CA VAL A 115 -37.67 -4.22 9.27
C VAL A 115 -36.78 -3.12 8.70
N VAL A 116 -37.15 -2.57 7.56
CA VAL A 116 -36.50 -1.44 6.90
C VAL A 116 -37.40 -0.20 7.06
N PHE A 117 -36.81 0.93 7.43
CA PHE A 117 -37.57 2.17 7.68
C PHE A 117 -36.85 3.37 7.05
N SER A 118 -37.59 4.46 6.86
CA SER A 118 -37.04 5.69 6.33
C SER A 118 -36.23 6.42 7.38
N GLN A 119 -35.21 7.16 6.93
CA GLN A 119 -34.39 8.03 7.78
C GLN A 119 -34.35 9.45 7.23
N LYS A 120 -34.33 10.43 8.13
CA LYS A 120 -34.18 11.84 7.82
C LYS A 120 -32.69 12.22 7.92
N VAL A 121 -32.19 12.84 6.89
CA VAL A 121 -30.81 13.32 6.86
C VAL A 121 -30.74 14.64 7.64
N GLY A 122 -29.94 14.67 8.69
CA GLY A 122 -29.75 15.86 9.54
C GLY A 122 -28.43 16.58 9.31
N GLY A 123 -27.44 15.87 8.74
CA GLY A 123 -26.10 16.36 8.46
C GLY A 123 -25.75 16.34 6.98
N ILE A 124 -24.49 16.03 6.68
CA ILE A 124 -24.01 15.87 5.31
C ILE A 124 -24.44 14.49 4.80
N ASP A 125 -25.25 14.44 3.74
CA ASP A 125 -25.54 13.22 3.00
C ASP A 125 -25.04 13.34 1.57
N PHE A 126 -24.27 12.36 1.16
CA PHE A 126 -23.69 12.28 -0.17
C PHE A 126 -24.69 11.98 -1.28
N SER A 127 -25.91 11.52 -0.94
CA SER A 127 -26.97 11.29 -1.92
C SER A 127 -27.72 12.56 -2.33
N GLY A 128 -27.53 13.67 -1.59
CA GLY A 128 -28.22 14.93 -1.82
C GLY A 128 -29.71 14.88 -1.56
N VAL A 129 -30.20 13.90 -0.78
CA VAL A 129 -31.62 13.76 -0.41
C VAL A 129 -31.86 14.12 1.05
N ASP A 130 -32.99 14.74 1.34
CA ASP A 130 -33.39 15.07 2.71
C ASP A 130 -33.92 13.87 3.48
N VAL A 131 -34.45 12.88 2.76
CA VAL A 131 -35.02 11.64 3.30
C VAL A 131 -34.59 10.45 2.45
N ARG A 132 -34.01 9.44 3.10
CA ARG A 132 -33.80 8.13 2.49
C ARG A 132 -35.03 7.26 2.76
N GLU A 133 -35.80 7.00 1.71
CA GLU A 133 -37.04 6.24 1.82
C GLU A 133 -36.79 4.73 1.90
N ALA A 134 -37.56 4.08 2.78
CA ALA A 134 -37.67 2.64 2.82
C ALA A 134 -38.52 2.13 1.63
N ASP A 135 -37.81 1.68 0.60
CA ASP A 135 -38.41 1.14 -0.64
C ASP A 135 -37.62 -0.11 -1.07
N PRO A 136 -38.32 -1.21 -1.46
CA PRO A 136 -37.67 -2.42 -1.96
C PRO A 136 -36.66 -2.19 -3.07
N LYS A 137 -36.86 -1.18 -3.95
CA LYS A 137 -35.94 -0.80 -5.03
C LYS A 137 -34.67 -0.11 -4.53
N ASN A 138 -34.64 0.35 -3.30
CA ASN A 138 -33.48 0.95 -2.68
C ASN A 138 -32.60 -0.06 -1.93
N MET A 139 -32.99 -1.35 -1.89
CA MET A 139 -32.22 -2.44 -1.27
C MET A 139 -31.02 -2.84 -2.14
N VAL A 140 -30.17 -1.88 -2.47
CA VAL A 140 -28.95 -2.03 -3.27
C VAL A 140 -27.82 -1.24 -2.64
N VAL A 141 -26.60 -1.68 -2.87
CA VAL A 141 -25.39 -1.00 -2.40
C VAL A 141 -25.42 0.50 -2.76
N GLN A 142 -25.02 1.35 -1.83
CA GLN A 142 -24.99 2.82 -1.92
C GLN A 142 -26.35 3.53 -1.85
N LYS A 143 -27.49 2.82 -1.77
CA LYS A 143 -28.81 3.45 -1.59
C LYS A 143 -29.41 3.19 -0.23
N ILE A 144 -28.98 2.15 0.45
CA ILE A 144 -29.42 1.77 1.79
C ILE A 144 -28.28 2.00 2.78
N ASP A 145 -28.62 2.46 3.96
CA ASP A 145 -27.68 2.75 5.05
C ASP A 145 -27.86 1.77 6.21
N LEU A 146 -26.79 1.51 6.94
CA LEU A 146 -26.77 0.60 8.10
C LEU A 146 -27.84 0.94 9.15
N ALA A 147 -28.09 2.22 9.38
CA ALA A 147 -29.07 2.71 10.36
C ALA A 147 -30.51 2.74 9.84
N GLN A 148 -30.81 2.19 8.65
CA GLN A 148 -32.17 2.09 8.09
C GLN A 148 -32.86 0.74 8.34
N TRP A 149 -32.20 -0.21 8.96
CA TRP A 149 -32.76 -1.54 9.10
C TRP A 149 -32.46 -2.19 10.45
N LEU A 150 -33.40 -3.01 10.89
CA LEU A 150 -33.34 -3.83 12.08
C LEU A 150 -33.52 -5.29 11.67
N ILE A 151 -32.65 -6.19 12.07
CA ILE A 151 -32.65 -7.60 11.65
C ILE A 151 -32.70 -8.51 12.86
N HIS A 152 -33.50 -9.58 12.78
CA HIS A 152 -33.51 -10.63 13.79
C HIS A 152 -32.24 -11.50 13.69
N SER A 153 -31.73 -11.94 14.83
CA SER A 153 -30.49 -12.74 14.93
C SER A 153 -30.53 -14.01 14.08
N GLU A 154 -31.71 -14.60 13.82
CA GLU A 154 -31.86 -15.76 12.93
C GLU A 154 -31.33 -15.53 11.51
N LEU A 155 -31.52 -14.33 10.96
CA LEU A 155 -30.94 -13.96 9.65
C LEU A 155 -29.44 -13.67 9.72
N HIS A 156 -28.95 -13.26 10.90
CA HIS A 156 -27.55 -12.93 11.09
C HIS A 156 -26.64 -14.15 11.30
N LEU A 157 -27.16 -15.23 11.89
CA LEU A 157 -26.37 -16.40 12.28
C LEU A 157 -25.58 -17.04 11.13
N ASN A 158 -26.10 -16.97 9.92
CA ASN A 158 -25.49 -17.57 8.73
C ASN A 158 -24.86 -16.55 7.78
N ASN A 159 -24.94 -15.25 8.11
CA ASN A 159 -24.48 -14.16 7.26
C ASN A 159 -23.59 -13.21 8.06
N LEU A 160 -22.40 -12.97 7.57
CA LEU A 160 -21.39 -12.13 8.21
C LEU A 160 -21.11 -10.89 7.38
N TYR A 161 -20.82 -9.78 8.06
CA TYR A 161 -20.33 -8.59 7.38
C TYR A 161 -18.96 -8.85 6.76
N GLY A 162 -18.79 -8.39 5.53
CA GLY A 162 -17.51 -8.29 4.87
C GLY A 162 -16.61 -7.18 5.45
N SER A 163 -15.46 -6.99 4.84
CA SER A 163 -14.56 -5.87 5.13
C SER A 163 -14.72 -4.78 4.07
N GLY A 164 -14.54 -3.50 4.47
CA GLY A 164 -14.55 -2.35 3.58
C GLY A 164 -15.79 -1.47 3.64
N TYR A 165 -15.72 -0.33 2.95
CA TYR A 165 -16.74 0.74 2.99
C TYR A 165 -18.15 0.34 2.51
N ARG A 166 -18.26 -0.72 1.71
CA ARG A 166 -19.53 -1.20 1.12
C ARG A 166 -20.17 -2.37 1.87
N ALA A 167 -19.53 -2.83 2.94
CA ALA A 167 -19.87 -4.08 3.61
C ALA A 167 -21.33 -4.14 4.11
N ASP A 168 -21.87 -3.03 4.56
CA ASP A 168 -23.28 -2.90 5.00
C ASP A 168 -24.27 -3.05 3.85
N GLY A 169 -24.03 -2.33 2.76
CA GLY A 169 -24.89 -2.38 1.58
C GLY A 169 -24.84 -3.74 0.89
N GLU A 170 -23.65 -4.34 0.76
CA GLU A 170 -23.48 -5.68 0.18
C GLU A 170 -24.15 -6.76 1.03
N PHE A 171 -24.03 -6.65 2.35
CA PHE A 171 -24.67 -7.55 3.30
C PHE A 171 -26.20 -7.51 3.17
N ILE A 172 -26.81 -6.33 3.27
CA ILE A 172 -28.27 -6.21 3.27
C ILE A 172 -28.88 -6.50 1.89
N GLU A 173 -28.18 -6.15 0.80
CA GLU A 173 -28.60 -6.49 -0.57
C GLU A 173 -28.63 -8.01 -0.79
N SER A 174 -27.64 -8.74 -0.29
CA SER A 174 -27.59 -10.20 -0.37
C SER A 174 -28.70 -10.83 0.44
N LEU A 175 -28.87 -10.41 1.70
CA LEU A 175 -29.95 -10.90 2.57
C LEU A 175 -31.33 -10.67 1.98
N TYR A 176 -31.58 -9.49 1.43
CA TYR A 176 -32.87 -9.17 0.82
C TYR A 176 -33.16 -10.03 -0.40
N LYS A 177 -32.16 -10.28 -1.27
CA LYS A 177 -32.35 -11.14 -2.45
C LYS A 177 -32.78 -12.57 -2.08
N GLU A 178 -32.29 -13.09 -0.97
CA GLU A 178 -32.55 -14.45 -0.53
C GLU A 178 -33.83 -14.59 0.35
N ASN A 179 -34.26 -13.50 1.02
CA ASN A 179 -35.28 -13.56 2.09
C ASN A 179 -36.37 -12.49 1.93
N GLN A 180 -36.77 -12.12 0.73
CA GLN A 180 -37.69 -10.99 0.46
C GLN A 180 -38.99 -11.04 1.27
N GLU A 181 -39.54 -12.24 1.50
CA GLU A 181 -40.81 -12.43 2.24
C GLU A 181 -40.68 -12.12 3.74
N SER A 182 -39.48 -12.07 4.27
CA SER A 182 -39.21 -11.78 5.68
C SER A 182 -38.94 -10.29 5.95
N PHE A 183 -38.91 -9.46 4.89
CA PHE A 183 -38.63 -8.02 4.97
C PHE A 183 -39.91 -7.20 4.99
N ILE A 184 -40.01 -6.29 5.94
CA ILE A 184 -41.09 -5.31 6.05
C ILE A 184 -40.55 -3.90 5.88
N PHE A 185 -41.26 -3.08 5.11
CA PHE A 185 -40.87 -1.70 4.79
C PHE A 185 -41.81 -0.71 5.46
N ILE A 186 -41.27 0.16 6.32
CA ILE A 186 -41.98 1.23 7.02
C ILE A 186 -41.58 2.56 6.41
N LYS A 187 -42.53 3.32 5.88
CA LYS A 187 -42.25 4.64 5.30
C LYS A 187 -42.04 5.75 6.33
N ASP A 188 -42.40 5.49 7.59
CA ASP A 188 -42.16 6.44 8.68
C ASP A 188 -40.63 6.67 8.85
N ILE A 189 -40.28 7.90 9.18
CA ILE A 189 -38.92 8.27 9.56
C ILE A 189 -38.69 7.79 10.99
N LEU A 190 -37.77 6.84 11.20
CA LEU A 190 -37.48 6.28 12.52
C LEU A 190 -36.06 6.52 12.99
N CYS A 191 -35.21 7.12 12.16
CA CYS A 191 -33.86 7.50 12.50
C CYS A 191 -33.53 8.88 11.92
N TYR A 192 -32.78 9.65 12.68
CA TYR A 192 -32.15 10.91 12.25
C TYR A 192 -30.69 10.64 11.97
N TYR A 193 -30.33 10.57 10.69
CA TYR A 193 -29.00 10.27 10.20
C TYR A 193 -28.09 11.50 10.29
N ASN A 194 -26.85 11.33 10.79
CA ASN A 194 -25.86 12.39 10.95
C ASN A 194 -26.38 13.62 11.72
N SER A 195 -27.35 13.46 12.60
CA SER A 195 -27.99 14.59 13.29
C SER A 195 -27.13 15.21 14.39
N LEU A 196 -26.17 14.45 14.93
CA LEU A 196 -25.21 14.89 15.92
C LEU A 196 -23.85 15.27 15.30
N GLU A 197 -23.70 15.04 14.03
CA GLU A 197 -22.54 15.54 13.32
C GLU A 197 -22.60 17.07 13.39
N LYS A 198 -21.74 17.67 14.21
CA LYS A 198 -21.41 19.06 13.97
C LYS A 198 -20.83 19.03 12.56
N LYS A 199 -21.49 19.71 11.59
CA LYS A 199 -20.79 20.12 10.37
C LYS A 199 -19.45 20.57 10.88
N PRO A 200 -18.32 19.86 10.60
CA PRO A 200 -17.05 20.42 10.95
C PRO A 200 -17.13 21.80 10.34
N THR A 201 -16.76 22.84 11.08
CA THR A 201 -16.43 24.12 10.47
C THR A 201 -15.36 23.68 9.50
N ALA A 202 -15.79 23.60 8.24
CA ALA A 202 -15.09 22.78 7.26
C ALA A 202 -13.67 23.27 7.29
N LYS A 203 -12.75 22.45 7.82
CA LYS A 203 -11.35 22.81 7.80
C LYS A 203 -11.04 22.89 6.34
N VAL A 204 -10.93 24.11 5.81
CA VAL A 204 -10.66 24.31 4.40
C VAL A 204 -9.38 23.58 4.10
N PRO A 205 -9.39 22.51 3.29
CA PRO A 205 -8.19 21.74 2.99
C PRO A 205 -7.14 22.66 2.38
N LYS A 206 -5.93 22.59 2.91
CA LYS A 206 -4.80 23.39 2.46
C LYS A 206 -3.93 22.59 1.52
N ILE A 207 -3.86 23.03 0.28
CA ILE A 207 -3.06 22.38 -0.76
C ILE A 207 -1.89 23.28 -1.13
N LEU A 208 -0.68 22.74 -1.03
CA LEU A 208 0.53 23.35 -1.55
C LEU A 208 0.80 22.78 -2.92
N TYR A 209 0.59 23.56 -3.98
CA TYR A 209 0.88 23.16 -5.35
C TYR A 209 2.20 23.75 -5.81
N ILE A 210 3.10 22.93 -6.31
CA ILE A 210 4.43 23.32 -6.78
C ILE A 210 4.57 22.86 -8.22
N GLY A 211 4.50 23.80 -9.15
CA GLY A 211 4.56 23.55 -10.59
C GLY A 211 4.44 24.85 -11.38
N GLN A 212 4.81 24.80 -12.66
CA GLN A 212 4.74 25.97 -13.55
C GLN A 212 3.31 26.26 -14.02
N ASP A 213 2.50 25.23 -14.17
CA ASP A 213 1.08 25.35 -14.44
C ASP A 213 0.32 25.68 -13.14
N LYS A 214 -0.64 26.60 -13.24
CA LYS A 214 -1.54 26.93 -12.11
C LYS A 214 -2.93 26.38 -12.41
N PRO A 215 -3.14 25.07 -12.27
CA PRO A 215 -4.43 24.49 -12.57
C PRO A 215 -5.51 25.04 -11.64
N GLU A 216 -6.69 25.27 -12.14
CA GLU A 216 -7.83 25.63 -11.31
C GLU A 216 -8.30 24.40 -10.52
N LEU A 217 -7.91 24.31 -9.25
CA LEU A 217 -8.25 23.17 -8.37
C LEU A 217 -9.65 23.27 -7.75
N LYS A 218 -10.42 24.29 -8.07
CA LYS A 218 -11.77 24.54 -7.54
C LYS A 218 -12.83 23.50 -7.95
N SER A 219 -12.58 22.73 -9.00
CA SER A 219 -13.53 21.75 -9.54
C SER A 219 -13.28 20.32 -9.11
N LEU A 220 -12.39 20.09 -8.14
CA LEU A 220 -12.15 18.76 -7.62
C LEU A 220 -13.35 18.33 -6.75
N LYS A 221 -14.34 17.70 -7.36
CA LYS A 221 -15.29 16.85 -6.64
C LYS A 221 -14.51 15.67 -6.04
N ILE A 222 -14.09 15.86 -4.82
CA ILE A 222 -13.55 14.79 -4.00
C ILE A 222 -14.77 14.01 -3.48
N LEU A 223 -15.10 12.86 -4.12
CA LEU A 223 -16.16 11.96 -3.67
C LEU A 223 -17.23 12.67 -2.82
N ASP A 224 -18.17 13.37 -3.49
CA ASP A 224 -19.31 14.06 -2.87
C ASP A 224 -19.01 15.15 -1.81
N TYR A 225 -17.77 15.46 -1.51
CA TYR A 225 -17.38 16.70 -0.85
C TYR A 225 -17.32 17.80 -1.92
N GLU A 226 -18.36 18.58 -2.05
CA GLU A 226 -18.23 19.92 -2.62
C GLU A 226 -17.42 20.76 -1.65
N ALA A 227 -16.10 20.61 -1.72
CA ALA A 227 -15.22 21.56 -1.10
C ALA A 227 -15.26 22.83 -1.96
N ASP A 228 -16.33 23.62 -1.81
CA ASP A 228 -16.46 24.93 -2.41
C ASP A 228 -15.31 25.88 -2.04
N ASN A 229 -14.49 25.49 -1.06
CA ASN A 229 -13.41 26.27 -0.52
C ASN A 229 -12.16 25.41 -0.31
N LEU A 230 -11.27 25.39 -1.30
CA LEU A 230 -9.90 24.92 -1.14
C LEU A 230 -8.97 26.11 -0.94
N GLU A 231 -8.11 26.10 0.06
CA GLU A 231 -7.02 27.08 0.19
C GLU A 231 -5.80 26.52 -0.57
N VAL A 232 -5.57 27.01 -1.79
CA VAL A 232 -4.45 26.59 -2.62
C VAL A 232 -3.36 27.63 -2.61
N LYS A 233 -2.15 27.23 -2.23
CA LYS A 233 -0.95 28.04 -2.37
C LYS A 233 -0.10 27.49 -3.52
N TYR A 234 0.18 28.33 -4.50
CA TYR A 234 1.02 27.98 -5.64
C TYR A 234 2.45 28.48 -5.42
N LEU A 235 3.42 27.62 -5.68
CA LEU A 235 4.84 27.95 -5.70
C LEU A 235 5.39 27.69 -7.11
N GLU A 236 6.14 28.65 -7.65
CA GLU A 236 6.72 28.59 -8.98
C GLU A 236 8.21 28.22 -9.00
N SER A 237 8.90 28.40 -7.88
CA SER A 237 10.36 28.33 -7.79
C SER A 237 10.86 27.54 -6.58
N ASP A 238 12.18 27.40 -6.53
CA ASP A 238 12.95 26.73 -5.48
C ASP A 238 12.94 27.46 -4.10
N ASP A 239 11.98 28.31 -3.86
CA ASP A 239 11.86 28.99 -2.59
C ASP A 239 11.87 27.99 -1.44
N ASP A 240 12.36 28.41 -0.30
CA ASP A 240 12.52 27.55 0.86
C ASP A 240 11.19 26.88 1.25
N ILE A 241 11.01 25.67 0.72
CA ILE A 241 9.83 24.84 1.00
C ILE A 241 9.58 24.71 2.50
N GLY A 242 10.64 24.65 3.32
CA GLY A 242 10.54 24.54 4.77
C GLY A 242 9.74 25.68 5.39
N ILE A 243 9.95 26.90 4.94
CA ILE A 243 9.20 28.09 5.39
C ILE A 243 7.72 27.94 5.04
N HIS A 244 7.42 27.51 3.81
CA HIS A 244 6.04 27.33 3.36
C HIS A 244 5.32 26.19 4.08
N LEU A 245 6.00 25.09 4.36
CA LEU A 245 5.44 23.99 5.13
C LEU A 245 5.16 24.39 6.58
N ALA A 246 6.06 25.14 7.19
CA ALA A 246 5.91 25.62 8.57
C ALA A 246 4.78 26.64 8.70
N SER A 247 4.71 27.62 7.78
CA SER A 247 3.74 28.73 7.84
C SER A 247 2.36 28.34 7.32
N PHE A 248 2.29 27.63 6.19
CA PHE A 248 1.03 27.27 5.55
C PHE A 248 0.41 25.98 6.12
N ARG A 249 1.24 25.03 6.56
CA ARG A 249 0.84 23.72 7.11
C ARG A 249 -0.12 22.98 6.17
N PRO A 250 0.30 22.62 4.96
CA PRO A 250 -0.58 21.99 3.97
C PRO A 250 -1.07 20.62 4.46
N ASP A 251 -2.30 20.29 4.11
CA ASP A 251 -2.88 18.96 4.27
C ASP A 251 -2.44 18.02 3.14
N CYS A 252 -2.13 18.59 1.97
CA CYS A 252 -1.58 17.87 0.82
C CYS A 252 -0.54 18.75 0.10
N ILE A 253 0.52 18.12 -0.42
CA ILE A 253 1.56 18.75 -1.23
C ILE A 253 1.51 18.09 -2.60
N ILE A 254 1.33 18.88 -3.65
CA ILE A 254 1.29 18.39 -5.03
C ILE A 254 2.46 18.99 -5.77
N THR A 255 3.25 18.16 -6.44
CA THR A 255 4.34 18.61 -7.30
C THR A 255 4.13 18.15 -8.72
N ARG A 256 4.41 19.03 -9.71
CA ARG A 256 4.43 18.73 -11.13
C ARG A 256 5.53 19.51 -11.81
N GLY A 257 6.19 18.88 -12.79
CA GLY A 257 7.23 19.53 -13.61
C GLY A 257 8.65 19.09 -13.26
N GLU A 258 9.64 19.86 -13.72
CA GLU A 258 11.03 19.44 -13.86
C GLU A 258 11.94 19.75 -12.65
N ASN A 259 11.42 20.32 -11.55
CA ASN A 259 12.26 20.82 -10.47
C ASN A 259 12.72 19.73 -9.51
N TRP A 260 13.82 19.09 -9.83
CA TRP A 260 14.41 18.03 -9.01
C TRP A 260 14.85 18.50 -7.61
N ASN A 261 15.29 19.75 -7.45
CA ASN A 261 15.67 20.26 -6.13
C ASN A 261 14.53 20.26 -5.14
N ILE A 262 13.31 20.56 -5.60
CA ILE A 262 12.10 20.44 -4.79
C ILE A 262 11.83 18.98 -4.44
N TYR A 263 11.85 18.08 -5.40
CA TYR A 263 11.55 16.66 -5.18
C TYR A 263 12.50 16.04 -4.16
N LYS A 264 13.81 16.29 -4.27
CA LYS A 264 14.78 15.75 -3.32
C LYS A 264 14.58 16.28 -1.89
N ASN A 265 14.17 17.55 -1.74
CA ASN A 265 13.91 18.13 -0.44
C ASN A 265 12.65 17.51 0.19
N LEU A 266 11.58 17.32 -0.58
CA LEU A 266 10.37 16.63 -0.12
C LEU A 266 10.65 15.16 0.25
N ALA A 267 11.47 14.48 -0.51
CA ALA A 267 11.86 13.09 -0.26
C ALA A 267 12.69 12.92 1.04
N LEU A 268 13.45 13.93 1.41
CA LEU A 268 14.25 13.93 2.66
C LEU A 268 13.43 14.31 3.90
N MET A 269 12.18 14.73 3.72
CA MET A 269 11.32 15.06 4.85
C MET A 269 10.96 13.83 5.69
N PRO A 270 10.61 14.05 6.98
CA PRO A 270 10.04 13.00 7.81
C PRO A 270 8.82 12.34 7.15
N LEU A 271 8.63 11.05 7.40
CA LEU A 271 7.60 10.22 6.74
C LEU A 271 6.19 10.82 6.80
N GLN A 272 5.83 11.44 7.91
CA GLN A 272 4.55 12.14 8.10
C GLN A 272 4.26 13.24 7.07
N PHE A 273 5.30 13.91 6.54
CA PHE A 273 5.16 14.90 5.47
C PHE A 273 5.22 14.27 4.09
N ARG A 274 6.08 13.24 3.90
CA ARG A 274 6.18 12.51 2.63
C ARG A 274 4.86 11.85 2.23
N ARG A 275 4.04 11.42 3.17
CA ARG A 275 2.71 10.85 2.93
C ARG A 275 1.74 11.84 2.34
N LYS A 276 1.88 13.11 2.69
CA LYS A 276 1.06 14.19 2.17
C LYS A 276 1.52 14.63 0.78
N TRP A 277 2.62 14.10 0.28
CA TRP A 277 3.21 14.50 -0.98
C TRP A 277 2.76 13.59 -2.12
N ILE A 278 2.14 14.23 -3.12
CA ILE A 278 1.75 13.62 -4.38
C ILE A 278 2.62 14.21 -5.47
N ASN A 279 3.43 13.38 -6.11
CA ASN A 279 4.16 13.79 -7.30
C ASN A 279 3.35 13.39 -8.53
N LEU A 280 3.08 14.34 -9.43
CA LEU A 280 2.40 14.11 -10.70
C LEU A 280 3.43 13.99 -11.81
N SER A 281 3.31 12.95 -12.61
CA SER A 281 3.97 12.92 -13.91
C SER A 281 3.24 13.84 -14.89
N GLU A 282 3.89 14.21 -15.99
CA GLU A 282 3.30 15.15 -16.96
C GLU A 282 2.05 14.61 -17.64
N ASN A 283 1.92 13.29 -17.76
CA ASN A 283 0.78 12.62 -18.36
C ASN A 283 -0.39 12.38 -17.38
N GLU A 284 -0.21 12.60 -16.09
CA GLU A 284 -1.30 12.45 -15.11
C GLU A 284 -2.26 13.65 -15.16
N SER A 285 -3.56 13.37 -15.28
CA SER A 285 -4.58 14.40 -15.27
C SER A 285 -4.83 14.96 -13.87
N ILE A 286 -5.08 16.27 -13.79
CA ILE A 286 -5.38 16.95 -12.53
C ILE A 286 -6.69 16.45 -11.90
N GLY A 287 -7.63 15.94 -12.68
CA GLY A 287 -8.87 15.34 -12.17
C GLY A 287 -8.65 14.10 -11.27
N GLN A 288 -7.56 13.36 -11.48
CA GLN A 288 -7.18 12.22 -10.62
C GLN A 288 -6.53 12.69 -9.31
N VAL A 289 -5.97 13.89 -9.29
CA VAL A 289 -5.27 14.45 -8.12
C VAL A 289 -6.19 14.62 -6.93
N GLY A 290 -7.41 15.06 -7.13
CA GLY A 290 -8.38 15.26 -6.05
C GLY A 290 -8.67 13.97 -5.31
N GLN A 291 -8.87 12.88 -6.03
CA GLN A 291 -9.11 11.57 -5.45
C GLN A 291 -7.88 11.06 -4.70
N THR A 292 -6.68 11.24 -5.26
CA THR A 292 -5.42 10.85 -4.63
C THR A 292 -5.10 11.72 -3.41
N ALA A 293 -5.35 13.04 -3.48
CA ALA A 293 -5.18 13.96 -2.36
C ALA A 293 -6.10 13.63 -1.19
N TYR A 294 -7.35 13.29 -1.47
CA TYR A 294 -8.30 12.83 -0.47
C TYR A 294 -7.84 11.50 0.16
N GLN A 295 -7.45 10.53 -0.64
CA GLN A 295 -6.90 9.26 -0.14
C GLN A 295 -5.69 9.50 0.75
N CYS A 296 -4.71 10.30 0.33
CA CYS A 296 -3.56 10.66 1.16
C CYS A 296 -3.95 11.35 2.47
N SER A 297 -4.93 12.26 2.44
CA SER A 297 -5.42 12.93 3.64
C SER A 297 -6.11 11.96 4.57
N MET A 298 -6.97 11.09 4.06
CA MET A 298 -7.69 10.07 4.82
C MET A 298 -6.73 9.03 5.38
N GLU A 299 -5.80 8.51 4.58
CA GLU A 299 -4.77 7.57 5.03
C GLU A 299 -3.90 8.19 6.13
N THR A 300 -3.55 9.47 6.02
CA THR A 300 -2.78 10.18 7.03
C THR A 300 -3.58 10.37 8.32
N MET A 301 -4.89 10.62 8.23
CA MET A 301 -5.77 10.75 9.38
C MET A 301 -6.05 9.41 10.07
N LEU A 302 -6.31 8.36 9.28
CA LEU A 302 -6.68 7.04 9.78
C LEU A 302 -5.47 6.23 10.26
N ASN A 303 -4.29 6.52 9.74
CA ASN A 303 -3.06 5.81 10.06
C ASN A 303 -1.89 6.77 10.31
N PRO A 304 -1.93 7.54 11.40
CA PRO A 304 -0.91 8.53 11.71
C PRO A 304 0.48 7.92 11.91
N ASP A 305 0.57 6.67 12.36
CA ASP A 305 1.83 5.96 12.62
C ASP A 305 2.42 5.27 11.39
N GLY A 306 1.68 5.26 10.31
CA GLY A 306 2.21 5.07 9.00
C GLY A 306 2.60 3.73 8.48
N LEU A 307 1.88 2.76 8.71
CA LEU A 307 1.95 1.56 7.87
C LEU A 307 1.41 1.92 6.48
N GLU A 308 2.30 1.93 5.51
CA GLU A 308 1.95 2.08 4.10
C GLU A 308 0.94 1.00 3.75
N ASP A 309 -0.24 1.38 3.25
CA ASP A 309 -1.18 0.38 2.71
C ASP A 309 -0.59 -0.15 1.43
N SER A 310 -0.30 -1.38 1.53
CA SER A 310 0.74 -1.95 0.77
C SER A 310 0.24 -3.12 -0.04
N SER A 311 -0.34 -2.79 -1.16
CA SER A 311 -0.65 -3.75 -2.21
C SER A 311 0.09 -3.44 -3.52
N MET A 312 0.54 -2.21 -3.74
CA MET A 312 1.19 -1.79 -4.97
C MET A 312 2.69 -2.09 -4.96
N ILE A 313 3.20 -2.64 -6.06
CA ILE A 313 4.64 -2.78 -6.31
C ILE A 313 5.07 -1.73 -7.32
N SER A 314 6.10 -0.95 -6.98
CA SER A 314 6.71 0.02 -7.89
C SER A 314 7.95 -0.59 -8.54
N TYR A 315 7.92 -0.75 -9.85
CA TYR A 315 9.12 -0.99 -10.63
C TYR A 315 9.78 0.34 -10.95
N PHE A 316 11.08 0.45 -10.68
CA PHE A 316 11.85 1.66 -10.96
C PHE A 316 12.92 1.38 -12.01
N THR A 317 12.98 2.25 -13.01
CA THR A 317 13.85 2.06 -14.18
C THR A 317 14.49 3.38 -14.60
N PRO A 318 15.81 3.56 -14.42
CA PRO A 318 16.55 4.57 -15.15
C PRO A 318 16.54 4.23 -16.64
N ILE A 319 16.12 5.15 -17.52
CA ILE A 319 16.20 4.92 -18.96
C ILE A 319 17.35 5.74 -19.57
N TYR A 320 18.22 5.03 -20.29
CA TYR A 320 19.38 5.63 -20.94
C TYR A 320 19.62 5.02 -22.31
N ASN A 321 19.30 5.77 -23.38
CA ASN A 321 19.52 5.41 -24.79
C ASN A 321 18.96 4.01 -25.18
N THR A 322 17.86 3.60 -24.58
CA THR A 322 17.28 2.23 -24.68
C THR A 322 16.69 1.95 -26.05
N GLY A 323 16.03 2.95 -26.63
CA GLY A 323 15.32 2.79 -27.88
C GLY A 323 14.15 1.80 -27.77
N GLU A 324 13.91 1.04 -28.85
CA GLU A 324 12.73 0.15 -28.96
C GLU A 324 12.71 -1.01 -27.97
N LYS A 325 13.85 -1.38 -27.35
CA LYS A 325 13.90 -2.42 -26.34
C LYS A 325 12.96 -2.16 -25.16
N LEU A 326 12.70 -0.88 -24.88
CA LEU A 326 11.78 -0.46 -23.81
C LEU A 326 10.35 -1.03 -23.99
N PHE A 327 9.91 -1.30 -25.23
CA PHE A 327 8.64 -1.96 -25.49
C PHE A 327 8.59 -3.40 -24.97
N ASN A 328 9.71 -4.13 -25.05
CA ASN A 328 9.79 -5.50 -24.55
C ASN A 328 9.69 -5.52 -23.02
N THR A 329 10.38 -4.60 -22.35
CA THR A 329 10.30 -4.43 -20.90
C THR A 329 8.86 -4.08 -20.47
N TYR A 330 8.22 -3.15 -21.19
CA TYR A 330 6.82 -2.81 -20.94
C TYR A 330 5.88 -4.01 -21.16
N GLN A 331 6.09 -4.78 -22.21
CA GLN A 331 5.26 -5.97 -22.47
C GLN A 331 5.39 -7.01 -21.35
N SER A 332 6.56 -7.14 -20.73
CA SER A 332 6.75 -8.03 -19.59
C SER A 332 5.95 -7.59 -18.35
N LEU A 333 5.77 -6.29 -18.17
CA LEU A 333 4.93 -5.72 -17.11
C LEU A 333 3.44 -5.94 -17.39
N LEU A 334 3.00 -5.80 -18.64
CA LEU A 334 1.61 -6.07 -19.04
C LEU A 334 1.23 -7.54 -18.81
N ASN A 335 2.18 -8.45 -18.91
CA ASN A 335 1.98 -9.89 -18.76
C ASN A 335 2.01 -10.35 -17.29
N GLN A 336 2.19 -9.45 -16.31
CA GLN A 336 2.22 -9.83 -14.90
C GLN A 336 0.85 -10.34 -14.42
N THR A 337 0.86 -11.46 -13.70
CA THR A 337 -0.35 -12.07 -13.11
C THR A 337 -0.95 -11.20 -12.00
N TYR A 338 -0.14 -10.42 -11.32
CA TYR A 338 -0.56 -9.43 -10.34
C TYR A 338 -0.56 -8.04 -10.97
N SER A 339 -1.73 -7.39 -11.05
CA SER A 339 -1.94 -6.17 -11.84
C SER A 339 -1.71 -4.86 -11.09
N ASN A 340 -1.59 -4.89 -9.74
CA ASN A 340 -1.40 -3.69 -8.94
C ASN A 340 0.08 -3.31 -8.84
N TRP A 341 0.57 -2.77 -9.95
CA TRP A 341 1.93 -2.24 -10.08
C TRP A 341 1.94 -0.87 -10.74
N GLU A 342 2.99 -0.12 -10.49
CA GLU A 342 3.36 1.06 -11.27
C GLU A 342 4.77 0.89 -11.83
N TRP A 343 5.07 1.59 -12.92
CA TRP A 343 6.38 1.64 -13.52
C TRP A 343 6.89 3.08 -13.56
N VAL A 344 7.91 3.39 -12.74
CA VAL A 344 8.49 4.72 -12.62
C VAL A 344 9.73 4.81 -13.50
N LEU A 345 9.65 5.63 -14.53
CA LEU A 345 10.70 5.89 -15.50
C LEU A 345 11.32 7.27 -15.26
N VAL A 346 12.62 7.34 -15.11
CA VAL A 346 13.37 8.60 -15.12
C VAL A 346 14.29 8.60 -16.33
N ASN A 347 14.07 9.57 -17.25
CA ASN A 347 14.85 9.69 -18.45
C ASN A 347 16.16 10.43 -18.21
N ASP A 348 17.28 9.73 -18.44
CA ASP A 348 18.64 10.31 -18.43
C ASP A 348 19.33 10.20 -19.80
N SER A 349 18.56 9.89 -20.86
CA SER A 349 19.07 9.65 -22.23
C SER A 349 19.67 10.87 -22.88
N THR A 350 20.66 10.61 -23.74
CA THR A 350 21.40 11.62 -24.56
C THR A 350 21.28 11.37 -26.07
N ASP A 351 20.30 10.55 -26.49
CA ASP A 351 20.11 10.06 -27.86
C ASP A 351 19.25 10.99 -28.75
N GLY A 352 19.19 12.26 -28.39
CA GLY A 352 18.40 13.25 -29.12
C GLY A 352 16.87 13.07 -28.95
N GLY A 353 16.45 12.47 -27.85
CA GLY A 353 15.03 12.30 -27.49
C GLY A 353 14.37 11.09 -28.14
N LYS A 354 15.11 10.16 -28.71
CA LYS A 354 14.54 8.94 -29.32
C LYS A 354 13.90 8.04 -28.26
N THR A 355 14.65 7.73 -27.21
CA THR A 355 14.15 6.93 -26.07
C THR A 355 13.01 7.64 -25.35
N LEU A 356 13.12 8.96 -25.14
CA LEU A 356 12.08 9.75 -24.50
C LEU A 356 10.71 9.64 -25.24
N LYS A 357 10.71 9.80 -26.57
CA LYS A 357 9.48 9.66 -27.37
C LYS A 357 8.82 8.29 -27.26
N ILE A 358 9.61 7.25 -27.13
CA ILE A 358 9.10 5.88 -26.90
C ILE A 358 8.46 5.81 -25.51
N ALA A 359 9.16 6.28 -24.49
CA ALA A 359 8.65 6.29 -23.12
C ALA A 359 7.34 7.12 -23.00
N GLU A 360 7.28 8.29 -23.64
CA GLU A 360 6.06 9.12 -23.74
C GLU A 360 4.91 8.36 -24.40
N SER A 361 5.19 7.61 -25.48
CA SER A 361 4.18 6.82 -26.17
C SER A 361 3.62 5.67 -25.32
N ILE A 362 4.42 5.10 -24.42
CA ILE A 362 4.01 4.08 -23.47
C ILE A 362 3.19 4.72 -22.35
N ALA A 363 3.71 5.77 -21.73
CA ALA A 363 3.06 6.47 -20.63
C ALA A 363 1.70 7.06 -21.01
N ALA A 364 1.54 7.51 -22.25
CA ALA A 364 0.25 8.01 -22.76
C ALA A 364 -0.83 6.92 -22.89
N LYS A 365 -0.45 5.64 -22.93
CA LYS A 365 -1.39 4.51 -23.11
C LYS A 365 -1.73 3.81 -21.79
N ASP A 366 -0.84 3.86 -20.82
CA ASP A 366 -1.01 3.15 -19.54
C ASP A 366 -0.76 4.09 -18.35
N PRO A 367 -1.80 4.41 -17.57
CA PRO A 367 -1.68 5.33 -16.42
C PRO A 367 -0.79 4.77 -15.28
N ARG A 368 -0.46 3.48 -15.29
CA ARG A 368 0.49 2.89 -14.34
C ARG A 368 1.93 3.21 -14.68
N VAL A 369 2.20 3.71 -15.89
CA VAL A 369 3.54 4.12 -16.33
C VAL A 369 3.71 5.62 -16.06
N ARG A 370 4.63 5.95 -15.19
CA ARG A 370 4.90 7.31 -14.72
C ARG A 370 6.27 7.75 -15.22
N LEU A 371 6.28 8.62 -16.20
CA LEU A 371 7.49 9.14 -16.85
C LEU A 371 7.89 10.49 -16.27
N TYR A 372 9.18 10.65 -16.00
CA TYR A 372 9.79 11.89 -15.57
C TYR A 372 11.02 12.21 -16.43
N ASP A 373 11.02 13.40 -17.00
CA ASP A 373 12.12 13.93 -17.79
C ASP A 373 12.64 15.22 -17.15
N PHE A 374 13.57 15.08 -16.21
CA PHE A 374 14.12 16.23 -15.50
C PHE A 374 15.09 17.00 -16.39
N ARG A 375 15.04 18.32 -16.32
CA ARG A 375 15.99 19.22 -16.99
C ARG A 375 17.43 18.96 -16.53
N GLU A 376 17.61 18.66 -15.25
CA GLU A 376 18.90 18.35 -14.66
C GLU A 376 19.21 16.86 -14.81
N LYS A 377 19.97 16.52 -15.87
CA LYS A 377 20.45 15.16 -16.09
C LYS A 377 21.52 14.77 -15.06
N SER A 378 21.67 13.46 -14.81
CA SER A 378 22.64 12.97 -13.82
C SER A 378 24.10 13.07 -14.27
N GLY A 379 24.33 13.24 -15.57
CA GLY A 379 25.68 13.16 -16.13
C GLY A 379 26.29 11.76 -16.10
N GLY A 380 25.45 10.72 -16.13
CA GLY A 380 25.88 9.32 -16.11
C GLY A 380 26.00 8.72 -14.70
N ASN A 381 25.48 9.41 -13.69
CA ASN A 381 25.46 8.88 -12.32
C ASN A 381 24.23 8.00 -12.12
N ILE A 382 24.42 6.69 -12.23
CA ILE A 382 23.31 5.72 -12.17
C ILE A 382 22.65 5.66 -10.78
N GLY A 383 23.44 5.77 -9.71
CA GLY A 383 22.95 5.80 -8.33
C GLY A 383 22.01 6.99 -8.09
N GLU A 384 22.31 8.17 -8.66
CA GLU A 384 21.46 9.35 -8.60
C GLU A 384 20.12 9.10 -9.32
N VAL A 385 20.15 8.50 -10.54
CA VAL A 385 18.92 8.28 -11.32
C VAL A 385 18.03 7.23 -10.65
N LYS A 386 18.61 6.13 -10.15
CA LYS A 386 17.86 5.11 -9.39
C LYS A 386 17.23 5.70 -8.14
N TRP A 387 17.95 6.56 -7.42
CA TRP A 387 17.43 7.23 -6.25
C TRP A 387 16.26 8.16 -6.60
N ARG A 388 16.32 8.89 -7.74
CA ARG A 388 15.20 9.69 -8.25
C ARG A 388 13.98 8.83 -8.51
N CYS A 389 14.14 7.70 -9.21
CA CYS A 389 13.04 6.78 -9.48
C CYS A 389 12.36 6.31 -8.17
N CYS A 390 13.15 5.85 -7.21
CA CYS A 390 12.64 5.37 -5.92
C CYS A 390 11.96 6.47 -5.10
N THR A 391 12.46 7.70 -5.18
CA THR A 391 11.85 8.87 -4.54
C THR A 391 10.44 9.14 -5.05
N LEU A 392 10.22 8.95 -6.35
CA LEU A 392 8.96 9.22 -7.04
C LEU A 392 7.97 8.05 -6.97
N ALA A 393 8.43 6.88 -6.59
CA ALA A 393 7.64 5.67 -6.47
C ALA A 393 6.66 5.73 -5.29
N LYS A 394 5.46 5.13 -5.46
CA LYS A 394 4.37 5.14 -4.48
C LYS A 394 4.16 3.79 -3.79
N GLY A 395 4.59 2.69 -4.41
CA GLY A 395 4.37 1.34 -3.91
C GLY A 395 5.12 1.03 -2.62
N PHE A 396 4.65 0.02 -1.90
CA PHE A 396 5.29 -0.43 -0.66
C PHE A 396 6.56 -1.26 -0.91
N ILE A 397 6.66 -1.86 -2.08
CA ILE A 397 7.86 -2.53 -2.57
C ILE A 397 8.41 -1.72 -3.75
N LEU A 398 9.70 -1.45 -3.70
CA LEU A 398 10.49 -0.84 -4.77
C LEU A 398 11.32 -1.95 -5.41
N ALA A 399 10.98 -2.34 -6.63
CA ALA A 399 11.63 -3.42 -7.36
C ALA A 399 12.45 -2.88 -8.54
N GLU A 400 13.70 -3.31 -8.64
CA GLU A 400 14.60 -2.89 -9.70
C GLU A 400 14.26 -3.62 -11.01
N LEU A 401 14.08 -2.85 -12.08
CA LEU A 401 13.85 -3.38 -13.43
C LEU A 401 14.69 -2.57 -14.41
N ASP A 402 15.68 -3.19 -15.02
CA ASP A 402 16.51 -2.52 -16.03
C ASP A 402 15.72 -2.30 -17.32
N HIS A 403 16.09 -1.26 -18.05
CA HIS A 403 15.33 -0.72 -19.18
C HIS A 403 15.30 -1.61 -20.43
N ASP A 404 16.08 -2.66 -20.47
CA ASP A 404 16.23 -3.61 -21.60
C ASP A 404 16.11 -5.08 -21.18
N ASP A 405 15.64 -5.32 -19.93
CA ASP A 405 15.41 -6.64 -19.35
C ASP A 405 13.90 -6.96 -19.22
N LEU A 406 13.58 -8.18 -18.78
CA LEU A 406 12.20 -8.65 -18.67
C LEU A 406 11.91 -9.27 -17.30
N LEU A 407 10.67 -9.11 -16.84
CA LEU A 407 10.10 -9.89 -15.76
C LEU A 407 9.41 -11.15 -16.29
N VAL A 408 9.49 -12.25 -15.55
CA VAL A 408 8.60 -13.39 -15.83
C VAL A 408 7.18 -13.10 -15.35
N PRO A 409 6.12 -13.72 -15.92
CA PRO A 409 4.74 -13.34 -15.64
C PRO A 409 4.32 -13.37 -14.16
N TRP A 410 4.88 -14.24 -13.36
CA TRP A 410 4.54 -14.45 -11.94
C TRP A 410 5.41 -13.64 -10.97
N CYS A 411 6.42 -12.90 -11.44
CA CYS A 411 7.39 -12.20 -10.59
C CYS A 411 6.73 -11.24 -9.60
N THR A 412 5.80 -10.40 -10.07
CA THR A 412 5.11 -9.41 -9.21
C THR A 412 4.25 -10.08 -8.14
N GLU A 413 3.57 -11.18 -8.50
CA GLU A 413 2.75 -11.93 -7.57
C GLU A 413 3.59 -12.61 -6.48
N ASP A 414 4.71 -13.22 -6.86
CA ASP A 414 5.64 -13.85 -5.92
C ASP A 414 6.26 -12.83 -4.96
N LEU A 415 6.66 -11.65 -5.44
CA LEU A 415 7.13 -10.56 -4.61
C LEU A 415 6.05 -10.10 -3.62
N TYR A 416 4.82 -9.92 -4.08
CA TYR A 416 3.70 -9.52 -3.23
C TYR A 416 3.43 -10.56 -2.14
N LYS A 417 3.31 -11.84 -2.51
CA LYS A 417 3.06 -12.96 -1.58
C LYS A 417 4.18 -13.09 -0.55
N ALA A 418 5.44 -13.06 -1.00
CA ALA A 418 6.60 -13.14 -0.11
C ALA A 418 6.64 -11.97 0.87
N ALA A 419 6.37 -10.74 0.39
CA ALA A 419 6.35 -9.56 1.25
C ALA A 419 5.20 -9.56 2.27
N LYS A 420 4.05 -10.16 1.94
CA LYS A 420 2.94 -10.33 2.89
C LYS A 420 3.22 -11.43 3.90
N LYS A 421 3.83 -12.52 3.48
CA LYS A 421 4.16 -13.67 4.35
C LYS A 421 5.30 -13.35 5.33
N HIS A 422 6.27 -12.54 4.89
CA HIS A 422 7.47 -12.18 5.65
C HIS A 422 7.53 -10.67 5.93
N PRO A 423 6.68 -10.14 6.83
CA PRO A 423 6.67 -8.70 7.17
C PRO A 423 7.99 -8.24 7.82
N GLU A 424 8.75 -9.14 8.42
CA GLU A 424 10.06 -8.89 9.02
C GLU A 424 11.17 -8.68 7.99
N ALA A 425 10.99 -9.18 6.74
CA ALA A 425 11.98 -9.02 5.69
C ALA A 425 11.86 -7.64 5.01
N GLY A 426 12.96 -6.92 4.91
CA GLY A 426 13.03 -5.63 4.24
C GLY A 426 13.55 -5.68 2.80
N PHE A 427 14.01 -6.85 2.34
CA PHE A 427 14.58 -7.05 1.02
C PHE A 427 14.25 -8.44 0.46
N PHE A 428 13.95 -8.50 -0.83
CA PHE A 428 13.53 -9.70 -1.55
C PHE A 428 14.32 -9.84 -2.85
N PHE A 429 14.62 -11.09 -3.25
CA PHE A 429 15.28 -11.38 -4.52
C PHE A 429 14.90 -12.75 -5.06
N ASN A 430 14.98 -12.90 -6.39
CA ASN A 430 14.62 -14.11 -7.12
C ASN A 430 15.84 -14.77 -7.77
N ASP A 431 15.62 -15.94 -8.38
CA ASP A 431 16.55 -16.53 -9.34
C ASP A 431 16.44 -15.83 -10.70
N THR A 432 17.53 -15.85 -11.47
CA THR A 432 17.67 -15.08 -12.70
C THR A 432 18.06 -15.96 -13.89
N LEU A 433 17.54 -15.64 -15.06
CA LEU A 433 17.97 -16.20 -16.33
C LEU A 433 18.77 -15.15 -17.10
N GLU A 434 20.01 -15.44 -17.43
CA GLU A 434 20.82 -14.59 -18.29
C GLU A 434 20.83 -15.15 -19.72
N VAL A 435 20.53 -14.29 -20.71
CA VAL A 435 20.43 -14.68 -22.12
C VAL A 435 21.16 -13.72 -23.04
N ASP A 436 21.59 -14.23 -24.20
CA ASP A 436 22.03 -13.40 -25.32
C ASP A 436 20.83 -12.89 -26.17
N GLU A 437 21.12 -12.13 -27.20
CA GLU A 437 20.13 -11.57 -28.15
C GLU A 437 19.30 -12.65 -28.87
N ASN A 438 19.82 -13.87 -28.96
CA ASN A 438 19.20 -15.01 -29.62
C ASN A 438 18.43 -15.94 -28.64
N TRP A 439 18.29 -15.51 -27.39
CA TRP A 439 17.70 -16.31 -26.33
C TRP A 439 18.49 -17.61 -26.05
N ASN A 440 19.80 -17.60 -26.13
CA ASN A 440 20.63 -18.66 -25.60
C ASN A 440 20.98 -18.32 -24.17
N SER A 441 20.77 -19.27 -23.25
CA SER A 441 21.18 -19.06 -21.86
C SER A 441 22.70 -18.94 -21.75
N LEU A 442 23.12 -17.95 -20.97
CA LEU A 442 24.52 -17.71 -20.67
C LEU A 442 24.83 -18.26 -19.28
N THR A 443 25.93 -18.97 -19.17
CA THR A 443 26.38 -19.55 -17.91
C THR A 443 27.82 -19.17 -17.65
N TYR A 444 28.12 -18.92 -16.40
CA TYR A 444 29.50 -18.73 -15.96
C TYR A 444 30.17 -20.11 -15.79
N PRO A 445 31.48 -20.20 -16.08
CA PRO A 445 32.23 -21.44 -15.93
C PRO A 445 32.25 -21.93 -14.47
N GLU A 446 32.84 -23.09 -14.24
CA GLU A 446 33.04 -23.67 -12.91
C GLU A 446 33.51 -22.61 -11.92
N GLY A 447 32.80 -22.50 -10.81
CA GLY A 447 33.08 -21.45 -9.80
C GLY A 447 32.14 -20.24 -9.85
N PHE A 448 31.00 -20.32 -10.57
CA PHE A 448 29.97 -19.28 -10.50
C PHE A 448 29.71 -18.85 -9.06
N ALA A 449 29.76 -17.55 -8.83
CA ALA A 449 29.64 -16.96 -7.50
C ALA A 449 30.57 -17.61 -6.46
N LEU A 450 31.84 -17.83 -6.83
CA LEU A 450 32.85 -18.52 -6.01
C LEU A 450 32.44 -19.96 -5.64
N GLY A 451 31.59 -20.60 -6.46
CA GLY A 451 31.06 -21.93 -6.20
C GLY A 451 29.81 -22.00 -5.32
N TYR A 452 29.25 -20.85 -4.93
CA TYR A 452 28.00 -20.78 -4.16
C TYR A 452 26.77 -20.72 -5.05
N GLY A 453 26.90 -20.33 -6.32
CA GLY A 453 25.85 -20.38 -7.32
C GLY A 453 25.81 -21.74 -8.04
N SER A 454 24.66 -22.03 -8.62
CA SER A 454 24.43 -23.22 -9.44
C SER A 454 23.43 -22.90 -10.56
N TYR A 455 23.23 -23.85 -11.47
CA TYR A 455 22.22 -23.73 -12.52
C TYR A 455 21.26 -24.91 -12.44
N ARG A 456 19.99 -24.66 -12.77
CA ARG A 456 18.99 -25.69 -13.02
C ARG A 456 18.43 -25.54 -14.43
N LYS A 457 18.01 -26.65 -15.01
CA LYS A 457 17.30 -26.62 -16.29
C LYS A 457 15.81 -26.37 -16.04
N GLU A 458 15.27 -25.34 -16.68
CA GLU A 458 13.87 -24.97 -16.57
C GLU A 458 13.34 -24.58 -17.95
N GLU A 459 12.11 -25.00 -18.28
CA GLU A 459 11.49 -24.60 -19.54
C GLU A 459 10.95 -23.17 -19.43
N TYR A 460 11.43 -22.28 -20.30
CA TYR A 460 10.93 -20.92 -20.40
C TYR A 460 10.91 -20.46 -21.86
N ALA A 461 9.84 -19.77 -22.27
CA ALA A 461 9.65 -19.29 -23.65
C ALA A 461 9.79 -20.38 -24.71
N GLY A 462 9.37 -21.62 -24.40
CA GLY A 462 9.41 -22.78 -25.30
C GLY A 462 10.80 -23.37 -25.51
N LYS A 463 11.77 -23.04 -24.67
CA LYS A 463 13.13 -23.56 -24.68
C LYS A 463 13.54 -24.04 -23.29
N MET A 464 14.41 -25.05 -23.24
CA MET A 464 15.06 -25.47 -21.99
C MET A 464 16.24 -24.54 -21.69
N MET A 465 16.13 -23.78 -20.62
CA MET A 465 17.08 -22.72 -20.20
C MET A 465 17.90 -23.14 -18.99
N ASP A 466 19.09 -22.53 -18.84
CA ASP A 466 19.92 -22.64 -17.65
C ASP A 466 19.58 -21.49 -16.71
N VAL A 467 18.71 -21.72 -15.75
CA VAL A 467 18.33 -20.72 -14.76
C VAL A 467 19.35 -20.73 -13.62
N SER A 468 19.86 -19.58 -13.31
CA SER A 468 20.81 -19.35 -12.21
C SER A 468 20.09 -19.42 -10.86
N ASN A 469 20.43 -20.42 -10.04
CA ASN A 469 20.06 -20.43 -8.64
C ASN A 469 20.93 -19.40 -7.92
N GLN A 470 20.36 -18.25 -7.61
CA GLN A 470 21.09 -17.18 -6.93
C GLN A 470 21.64 -17.66 -5.58
N PRO A 471 22.91 -17.44 -5.29
CA PRO A 471 23.46 -17.86 -4.00
C PRO A 471 22.87 -17.05 -2.86
N ASN A 472 22.80 -17.69 -1.71
CA ASN A 472 22.42 -17.02 -0.47
C ASN A 472 23.47 -15.99 -0.06
N ILE A 473 23.05 -14.96 0.67
CA ILE A 473 23.98 -14.06 1.33
C ILE A 473 24.74 -14.84 2.42
N ASN A 474 26.05 -14.88 2.30
CA ASN A 474 26.94 -15.51 3.25
C ASN A 474 28.22 -14.67 3.42
N PRO A 475 29.11 -14.99 4.39
CA PRO A 475 30.29 -14.18 4.68
C PRO A 475 31.22 -13.90 3.48
N LYS A 476 31.26 -14.78 2.48
CA LYS A 476 32.07 -14.58 1.27
C LYS A 476 31.30 -13.88 0.16
N THR A 477 30.04 -14.27 -0.08
CA THR A 477 29.27 -13.68 -1.19
C THR A 477 29.06 -12.18 -0.98
N ILE A 478 28.71 -11.75 0.23
CA ILE A 478 28.51 -10.33 0.55
C ILE A 478 29.75 -9.47 0.40
N ARG A 479 30.96 -10.05 0.57
CA ARG A 479 32.23 -9.31 0.49
C ARG A 479 32.91 -9.32 -0.88
N HIS A 480 32.64 -10.33 -1.69
CA HIS A 480 33.49 -10.58 -2.85
C HIS A 480 32.75 -10.66 -4.19
N ILE A 481 31.42 -10.72 -4.17
CA ILE A 481 30.66 -10.95 -5.40
C ILE A 481 29.73 -9.79 -5.68
N VAL A 482 30.02 -9.04 -6.73
CA VAL A 482 29.12 -8.05 -7.31
C VAL A 482 27.95 -8.75 -7.96
N GLY A 483 26.73 -8.24 -7.78
CA GLY A 483 25.53 -8.81 -8.38
C GLY A 483 25.05 -10.08 -7.68
N VAL A 484 25.32 -10.23 -6.37
CA VAL A 484 24.75 -11.28 -5.55
C VAL A 484 24.10 -10.66 -4.32
N PRO A 485 22.78 -10.74 -4.22
CA PRO A 485 21.86 -11.28 -5.22
C PRO A 485 21.77 -10.42 -6.49
N ASN A 486 21.51 -11.07 -7.63
CA ASN A 486 21.22 -10.42 -8.89
C ASN A 486 19.73 -9.99 -8.93
N HIS A 487 19.21 -9.52 -10.08
CA HIS A 487 17.81 -9.11 -10.26
C HIS A 487 16.81 -10.29 -10.05
N VAL A 488 15.51 -10.10 -9.66
CA VAL A 488 14.99 -8.80 -9.26
C VAL A 488 15.45 -8.52 -7.83
N ARG A 489 15.94 -7.31 -7.61
CA ARG A 489 16.20 -6.81 -6.27
C ARG A 489 15.06 -5.91 -5.85
N ALA A 490 14.43 -6.21 -4.72
CA ALA A 490 13.23 -5.51 -4.29
C ALA A 490 13.29 -5.17 -2.80
N TRP A 491 13.06 -3.92 -2.46
CA TRP A 491 13.10 -3.41 -1.09
C TRP A 491 11.71 -3.00 -0.62
N ARG A 492 11.43 -3.22 0.67
CA ARG A 492 10.37 -2.43 1.28
C ARG A 492 10.73 -0.96 1.18
N ARG A 493 9.77 -0.14 0.78
CA ARG A 493 9.98 1.29 0.62
C ARG A 493 10.48 1.94 1.92
N SER A 494 9.92 1.57 3.07
CA SER A 494 10.37 2.02 4.39
C SER A 494 11.83 1.66 4.64
N THR A 495 12.22 0.41 4.43
CA THR A 495 13.61 -0.04 4.57
C THR A 495 14.55 0.71 3.63
N TYR A 496 14.16 0.85 2.35
CA TYR A 496 14.97 1.56 1.36
C TYR A 496 15.33 2.98 1.80
N PHE A 497 14.34 3.73 2.29
CA PHE A 497 14.59 5.11 2.75
C PHE A 497 15.27 5.18 4.12
N GLU A 498 15.03 4.22 5.00
CA GLU A 498 15.71 4.14 6.30
C GLU A 498 17.22 3.95 6.13
N ILE A 499 17.65 3.13 5.16
CA ILE A 499 19.08 2.94 4.85
C ILE A 499 19.64 4.02 3.92
N GLY A 500 18.84 5.02 3.52
CA GLY A 500 19.25 6.14 2.67
C GLY A 500 19.17 5.88 1.16
N GLY A 501 18.73 4.70 0.71
CA GLY A 501 18.58 4.35 -0.71
C GLY A 501 19.90 4.26 -1.46
N HIS A 502 19.86 4.33 -2.79
CA HIS A 502 21.08 4.32 -3.63
C HIS A 502 22.01 5.48 -3.31
N ASN A 503 23.29 5.21 -3.26
CA ASN A 503 24.31 6.24 -3.02
C ASN A 503 24.45 7.11 -4.27
N ARG A 504 23.99 8.36 -4.17
CA ARG A 504 23.98 9.33 -5.27
C ARG A 504 25.34 9.80 -5.76
N ASN A 505 26.40 9.44 -5.05
CA ASN A 505 27.78 9.78 -5.42
C ASN A 505 28.52 8.63 -6.11
N LEU A 506 27.88 7.46 -6.21
CA LEU A 506 28.44 6.30 -6.89
C LEU A 506 27.93 6.21 -8.33
N VAL A 507 28.84 6.39 -9.26
CA VAL A 507 28.55 6.21 -10.70
C VAL A 507 28.53 4.74 -11.12
N ILE A 508 29.03 3.85 -10.27
CA ILE A 508 29.16 2.40 -10.52
C ILE A 508 29.26 1.66 -9.19
N ALA A 509 28.79 0.41 -9.14
CA ALA A 509 28.70 -0.43 -7.93
C ALA A 509 27.81 0.17 -6.82
N ASP A 510 26.87 1.02 -7.17
CA ASP A 510 25.85 1.60 -6.31
C ASP A 510 24.90 0.54 -5.75
N ASP A 511 24.58 -0.46 -6.57
CA ASP A 511 23.77 -1.64 -6.22
C ASP A 511 24.47 -2.53 -5.18
N TYR A 512 25.77 -2.81 -5.37
CA TYR A 512 26.55 -3.60 -4.42
C TYR A 512 26.63 -2.92 -3.04
N GLU A 513 26.91 -1.64 -3.02
CA GLU A 513 26.98 -0.84 -1.80
C GLU A 513 25.63 -0.80 -1.07
N LEU A 514 24.55 -0.66 -1.82
CA LEU A 514 23.19 -0.69 -1.28
C LEU A 514 22.84 -2.06 -0.69
N VAL A 515 23.21 -3.16 -1.36
CA VAL A 515 22.97 -4.53 -0.85
C VAL A 515 23.70 -4.75 0.47
N ILE A 516 24.94 -4.24 0.63
CA ILE A 516 25.64 -4.32 1.91
C ILE A 516 24.86 -3.57 3.00
N ARG A 517 24.49 -2.31 2.79
CA ARG A 517 23.71 -1.55 3.78
C ARG A 517 22.36 -2.20 4.08
N THR A 518 21.76 -2.82 3.08
CA THR A 518 20.54 -3.60 3.25
C THR A 518 20.76 -4.78 4.20
N PHE A 519 21.78 -5.58 3.96
CA PHE A 519 22.14 -6.71 4.81
C PHE A 519 22.42 -6.28 6.26
N LEU A 520 23.12 -5.17 6.44
CA LEU A 520 23.43 -4.63 7.77
C LEU A 520 22.18 -4.22 8.57
N LYS A 521 21.07 -3.90 7.89
CA LYS A 521 19.90 -3.31 8.54
C LYS A 521 18.71 -4.23 8.67
N THR A 522 18.48 -5.11 7.72
CA THR A 522 17.25 -5.90 7.66
C THR A 522 17.50 -7.38 7.41
N ILE A 523 16.46 -8.17 7.60
CA ILE A 523 16.41 -9.56 7.18
C ILE A 523 16.09 -9.59 5.68
N THR A 524 16.72 -10.50 4.96
CA THR A 524 16.51 -10.67 3.53
C THR A 524 15.71 -11.94 3.24
N CYS A 525 14.91 -11.95 2.19
CA CYS A 525 14.09 -13.08 1.79
C CYS A 525 14.40 -13.50 0.35
N LYS A 526 14.86 -14.71 0.18
CA LYS A 526 15.07 -15.32 -1.13
C LYS A 526 13.79 -15.99 -1.61
N ILE A 527 13.39 -15.70 -2.84
CA ILE A 527 12.31 -16.38 -3.55
C ILE A 527 12.96 -17.33 -4.57
N PRO A 528 13.02 -18.65 -4.30
CA PRO A 528 13.77 -19.62 -5.11
C PRO A 528 13.03 -20.01 -6.39
N LYS A 529 12.58 -19.00 -7.13
CA LYS A 529 11.88 -19.14 -8.41
C LYS A 529 12.49 -18.17 -9.42
N LEU A 530 12.45 -18.53 -10.70
CA LEU A 530 12.80 -17.61 -11.78
C LEU A 530 11.87 -16.38 -11.70
N GLY A 531 12.46 -15.18 -11.57
CA GLY A 531 11.74 -13.91 -11.51
C GLY A 531 12.13 -12.95 -12.64
N TYR A 532 13.33 -13.07 -13.17
CA TYR A 532 13.94 -12.07 -14.00
C TYR A 532 14.72 -12.67 -15.17
N VAL A 533 14.65 -12.03 -16.34
CA VAL A 533 15.42 -12.37 -17.53
C VAL A 533 16.32 -11.20 -17.89
N GLN A 534 17.62 -11.38 -17.74
CA GLN A 534 18.63 -10.40 -18.04
C GLN A 534 19.24 -10.62 -19.42
N PHE A 535 19.26 -9.56 -20.24
CA PHE A 535 19.89 -9.61 -21.57
C PHE A 535 21.33 -9.12 -21.55
N LEU A 536 22.27 -9.98 -21.89
CA LEU A 536 23.68 -9.64 -22.04
C LEU A 536 24.04 -9.49 -23.51
N TYR A 537 24.11 -8.24 -23.98
CA TYR A 537 24.40 -7.93 -25.37
C TYR A 537 25.89 -7.96 -25.66
N ASN A 538 26.32 -8.76 -26.67
CA ASN A 538 27.73 -8.96 -27.04
C ASN A 538 28.25 -8.03 -28.12
N ASN A 539 27.47 -7.08 -28.61
CA ASN A 539 27.88 -6.21 -29.71
C ASN A 539 28.73 -5.03 -29.26
N ALA A 540 29.61 -4.54 -30.15
CA ALA A 540 30.54 -3.43 -29.91
C ALA A 540 29.85 -2.09 -29.50
N ASN A 541 28.54 -1.98 -29.72
CA ASN A 541 27.69 -0.86 -29.32
C ASN A 541 26.85 -1.16 -28.07
N GLY A 542 27.03 -2.34 -27.46
CA GLY A 542 26.31 -2.72 -26.25
C GLY A 542 26.77 -1.90 -25.06
N GLN A 543 25.82 -1.28 -24.39
CA GLN A 543 26.02 -0.48 -23.17
C GLN A 543 26.17 -1.36 -21.92
N ASN A 544 26.76 -2.56 -22.08
CA ASN A 544 26.99 -3.45 -20.96
C ASN A 544 28.06 -2.85 -20.04
N THR A 545 27.63 -2.21 -18.97
CA THR A 545 28.48 -1.56 -17.96
C THR A 545 29.52 -2.53 -17.40
N HIS A 546 29.16 -3.80 -17.24
CA HIS A 546 30.06 -4.85 -16.77
C HIS A 546 31.29 -5.03 -17.66
N ASN A 547 31.11 -5.06 -18.97
CA ASN A 547 32.22 -5.27 -19.90
C ASN A 547 33.07 -4.02 -20.05
N LEU A 548 32.46 -2.83 -20.02
CA LEU A 548 33.17 -1.55 -20.20
C LEU A 548 33.97 -1.12 -18.97
N SER A 549 33.53 -1.51 -17.79
CA SER A 549 34.03 -0.97 -16.52
C SER A 549 34.53 -2.03 -15.53
N ARG A 550 34.76 -3.26 -15.98
CA ARG A 550 35.08 -4.42 -15.11
C ARG A 550 36.20 -4.15 -14.09
N ALA A 551 37.29 -3.51 -14.52
CA ALA A 551 38.41 -3.20 -13.63
C ALA A 551 38.04 -2.15 -12.56
N ASP A 552 37.23 -1.16 -12.93
CA ASP A 552 36.74 -0.14 -12.01
C ASP A 552 35.73 -0.71 -11.02
N ILE A 553 34.80 -1.56 -11.49
CA ILE A 553 33.87 -2.28 -10.64
C ILE A 553 34.64 -3.07 -9.59
N GLN A 554 35.57 -3.91 -10.00
CA GLN A 554 36.35 -4.74 -9.08
C GLN A 554 37.12 -3.91 -8.04
N ARG A 555 37.71 -2.78 -8.44
CA ARG A 555 38.44 -1.88 -7.54
C ARG A 555 37.47 -1.28 -6.50
N ARG A 556 36.32 -0.76 -6.93
CA ARG A 556 35.32 -0.16 -6.05
C ARG A 556 34.74 -1.17 -5.09
N VAL A 557 34.42 -2.36 -5.57
CA VAL A 557 33.92 -3.46 -4.76
C VAL A 557 34.87 -3.80 -3.62
N ARG A 558 36.18 -3.91 -3.92
CA ARG A 558 37.16 -4.15 -2.87
C ARG A 558 37.22 -3.03 -1.85
N THR A 559 37.15 -1.77 -2.29
CA THR A 559 37.15 -0.62 -1.39
C THR A 559 35.88 -0.60 -0.51
N ILE A 560 34.72 -0.82 -1.10
CA ILE A 560 33.43 -0.85 -0.39
C ILE A 560 33.43 -2.01 0.61
N SER A 561 33.79 -3.21 0.16
CA SER A 561 33.87 -4.39 1.03
C SER A 561 34.79 -4.18 2.22
N TYR A 562 35.99 -3.61 1.98
CA TYR A 562 36.93 -3.32 3.05
C TYR A 562 36.38 -2.30 4.05
N TYR A 563 35.71 -1.26 3.56
CA TYR A 563 35.07 -0.24 4.41
C TYR A 563 34.02 -0.82 5.35
N TYR A 564 33.19 -1.73 4.85
CA TYR A 564 32.11 -2.34 5.62
C TYR A 564 32.48 -3.65 6.35
N ASN A 565 33.72 -4.11 6.25
CA ASN A 565 34.12 -5.44 6.74
C ASN A 565 33.76 -5.71 8.20
N ASP A 566 34.07 -4.78 9.09
CA ASP A 566 33.80 -4.95 10.53
C ASP A 566 32.29 -4.92 10.80
N HIS A 567 31.54 -4.06 10.16
CA HIS A 567 30.08 -4.01 10.26
C HIS A 567 29.43 -5.31 9.75
N ILE A 568 29.95 -5.88 8.67
CA ILE A 568 29.47 -7.17 8.15
C ILE A 568 29.74 -8.27 9.16
N LYS A 569 30.91 -8.29 9.81
CA LYS A 569 31.26 -9.24 10.86
C LYS A 569 30.29 -9.14 12.04
N ASP A 570 30.10 -7.93 12.57
CA ASP A 570 29.19 -7.66 13.68
C ASP A 570 27.77 -8.11 13.34
N ARG A 571 27.31 -7.89 12.10
CA ARG A 571 26.00 -8.32 11.66
C ARG A 571 25.82 -9.84 11.62
N PHE A 572 26.82 -10.60 11.18
CA PHE A 572 26.76 -12.06 11.24
C PHE A 572 26.69 -12.55 12.71
N GLU A 573 27.43 -11.92 13.61
CA GLU A 573 27.37 -12.22 15.04
C GLU A 573 25.98 -11.93 15.63
N GLU A 574 25.38 -10.77 15.31
CA GLU A 574 24.00 -10.42 15.70
C GLU A 574 22.95 -11.44 15.22
N LEU A 575 23.15 -11.98 14.02
CA LEU A 575 22.27 -13.02 13.46
C LEU A 575 22.53 -14.42 14.06
N GLY A 576 23.53 -14.55 14.94
CA GLY A 576 23.94 -15.85 15.49
C GLY A 576 24.65 -16.74 14.48
N LEU A 577 25.16 -16.15 13.39
CA LEU A 577 25.86 -16.84 12.32
C LEU A 577 27.38 -16.66 12.45
N LYS A 578 28.12 -17.71 12.13
CA LYS A 578 29.58 -17.64 12.16
C LYS A 578 30.10 -16.88 10.93
N ASP A 579 30.94 -15.86 11.13
CA ASP A 579 31.70 -15.22 10.06
C ASP A 579 32.96 -16.03 9.75
N TRP A 580 32.87 -16.89 8.75
CA TRP A 580 33.95 -17.81 8.36
C TRP A 580 34.74 -17.33 7.11
N ALA A 581 34.50 -16.10 6.64
CA ALA A 581 35.10 -15.64 5.38
C ALA A 581 36.62 -15.64 5.42
N TYR A 582 37.21 -15.47 6.59
CA TYR A 582 38.65 -15.37 6.79
C TYR A 582 39.23 -16.45 7.71
N ASP A 583 38.42 -17.39 8.20
CA ASP A 583 38.87 -18.45 9.11
C ASP A 583 39.74 -19.52 8.45
N GLU A 584 39.66 -19.63 7.12
CA GLU A 584 40.43 -20.55 6.33
C GLU A 584 41.24 -19.77 5.27
N ASN A 585 42.45 -20.20 5.00
CA ASN A 585 43.38 -19.59 4.07
C ASN A 585 42.68 -18.85 2.90
N PRO A 586 42.74 -17.51 2.82
CA PRO A 586 41.99 -16.71 1.82
C PRO A 586 42.38 -17.01 0.37
N GLY A 587 43.44 -17.77 0.13
CA GLY A 587 43.86 -18.24 -1.19
C GLY A 587 43.48 -19.70 -1.50
N ALA A 588 42.86 -20.42 -0.56
CA ALA A 588 42.44 -21.78 -0.83
C ALA A 588 41.21 -21.81 -1.78
N PRO A 589 41.19 -22.69 -2.80
CA PRO A 589 39.98 -22.90 -3.60
C PRO A 589 38.88 -23.35 -2.66
N LEU A 590 37.68 -22.81 -2.87
CA LEU A 590 36.51 -23.14 -2.06
C LEU A 590 36.30 -24.64 -2.03
N ASN A 591 36.30 -25.21 -0.85
CA ASN A 591 36.10 -26.63 -0.70
C ASN A 591 34.66 -26.96 -1.11
N THR A 592 34.51 -27.69 -2.20
CA THR A 592 33.19 -28.07 -2.76
C THR A 592 32.34 -28.90 -1.80
N THR A 593 32.91 -29.47 -0.76
CA THR A 593 32.19 -30.21 0.29
C THR A 593 31.39 -29.29 1.23
N SER A 594 31.67 -27.98 1.27
CA SER A 594 30.90 -27.03 2.07
C SER A 594 29.55 -26.61 1.42
N ARG A 595 29.25 -27.10 0.21
CA ARG A 595 27.97 -26.77 -0.48
C ARG A 595 26.72 -27.29 0.25
N TYR A 596 26.81 -28.39 0.98
CA TYR A 596 25.67 -29.05 1.63
C TYR A 596 25.37 -28.60 3.06
N GLY A 597 26.23 -27.83 3.69
CA GLY A 597 25.99 -27.23 5.02
C GLY A 597 25.69 -25.75 4.98
N GLN A 598 25.44 -25.17 3.80
CA GLN A 598 25.35 -23.72 3.61
C GLN A 598 23.97 -23.14 3.93
N GLU A 599 22.92 -23.95 3.93
CA GLU A 599 21.57 -23.50 4.29
C GLU A 599 21.50 -23.05 5.76
N GLU A 600 22.21 -23.74 6.64
CA GLU A 600 22.31 -23.38 8.07
C GLU A 600 23.17 -22.11 8.31
N MET A 601 23.93 -21.66 7.32
CA MET A 601 24.79 -20.47 7.39
C MET A 601 24.29 -19.31 6.54
N ALA A 602 23.10 -19.39 6.00
CA ALA A 602 22.52 -18.40 5.12
C ALA A 602 21.84 -17.29 5.92
N ALA A 603 22.15 -16.04 5.58
CA ALA A 603 21.51 -14.87 6.16
C ALA A 603 20.17 -14.51 5.49
N ASN A 604 19.49 -15.49 4.90
CA ASN A 604 18.26 -15.32 4.15
C ASN A 604 17.14 -16.19 4.71
N ILE A 605 15.94 -15.62 4.78
CA ILE A 605 14.71 -16.41 4.80
C ILE A 605 14.51 -16.98 3.40
N ILE A 606 14.15 -18.25 3.30
CA ILE A 606 13.76 -18.87 2.03
C ILE A 606 12.24 -18.90 1.96
N TYR A 607 11.67 -18.19 0.98
CA TYR A 607 10.23 -18.18 0.77
C TYR A 607 9.75 -19.54 0.28
N ASN A 608 8.77 -20.10 0.97
CA ASN A 608 8.09 -21.32 0.57
C ASN A 608 6.59 -21.03 0.45
N GLU A 609 6.03 -21.20 -0.74
CA GLU A 609 4.61 -20.92 -1.02
C GLU A 609 3.66 -21.86 -0.24
N HIS A 610 4.14 -23.06 0.11
CA HIS A 610 3.32 -24.12 0.70
C HIS A 610 3.39 -24.19 2.23
N GLU A 611 4.26 -23.46 2.86
CA GLU A 611 4.33 -23.27 4.32
C GLU A 611 3.56 -21.99 4.74
#